data_91599b321a5f354b31b7dbc0b92adbb1
#
_entry.id   91599b321a5f354b31b7dbc0b92adbb1
#
_cell.length_a   1.000
_cell.length_b   1.000
_cell.length_c   1.000
_cell.angle_alpha   90.00
_cell.angle_beta   90.00
_cell.angle_gamma   90.00
#
_symmetry.space_group_name_H-M   'P 1'
#
loop_
_entity.id
_entity.type
_entity.pdbx_description
1 polymer ?
#
loop_
_entity_poly.entity_id
_entity_poly.type
_entity_poly.pdbx_seq_one_letter_code
_entity_poly.pdbx_strand_id
1 'polypeptide(L)'
;MKEAWGPAGTTGCITSLRELLGLVGAHEWHQKGMEISALGSAPHNRIHPSYGVFSPVRGEYIQLVADAPLPSTELAFDIGVGTGVLSAVLAKRGVKRVVGTDLDPRALACAKDNIQRLGLKDKVELIQVDLFPEGQAPLIVCNPPWLPARASAPIERAIYDENSAMLKGFLAGLAGGGGAGDHLT
;
A
#
# COMPACT_ATOMS: atom_id res chain seq x y z
N MET A 1 15.30 5.67 14.46
CA MET A 1 16.40 6.47 13.86
C MET A 1 17.19 5.67 12.85
N LYS A 2 17.77 4.50 13.18
CA LYS A 2 18.47 3.66 12.17
C LYS A 2 17.61 3.27 10.97
N GLU A 3 16.34 2.99 11.19
CA GLU A 3 15.38 2.62 10.14
C GLU A 3 15.10 3.78 9.17
N ALA A 4 15.08 5.01 9.66
CA ALA A 4 14.79 6.20 8.87
C ALA A 4 16.01 6.81 8.19
N TRP A 5 17.16 6.80 8.86
CA TRP A 5 18.39 7.45 8.40
C TRP A 5 19.54 6.50 8.11
N GLY A 6 19.32 5.18 8.28
CA GLY A 6 20.38 4.20 8.14
C GLY A 6 21.32 4.15 9.34
N PRO A 7 22.47 3.48 9.21
CA PRO A 7 23.50 3.45 10.24
C PRO A 7 24.07 4.85 10.48
N ALA A 8 24.47 5.14 11.72
CA ALA A 8 25.10 6.42 12.06
C ALA A 8 26.36 6.65 11.21
N GLY A 9 26.35 7.74 10.46
CA GLY A 9 27.53 8.19 9.72
C GLY A 9 28.56 8.85 10.64
N THR A 10 29.74 9.11 10.10
CA THR A 10 30.83 9.83 10.81
C THR A 10 30.63 11.36 10.80
N THR A 11 29.74 11.85 9.94
CA THR A 11 29.40 13.29 9.83
C THR A 11 28.13 13.56 10.63
N GLY A 12 28.16 14.61 11.45
CA GLY A 12 26.97 15.11 12.14
C GLY A 12 25.91 15.58 11.13
N CYS A 13 24.64 15.35 11.43
CA CYS A 13 23.53 15.91 10.67
C CYS A 13 22.70 16.83 11.57
N ILE A 14 22.13 17.86 10.97
CA ILE A 14 21.16 18.74 11.61
C ILE A 14 19.80 18.42 11.02
N THR A 15 18.82 18.16 11.87
CA THR A 15 17.43 17.92 11.45
C THR A 15 16.48 18.82 12.24
N SER A 16 15.29 19.07 11.71
CA SER A 16 14.28 19.85 12.41
C SER A 16 13.63 19.04 13.53
N LEU A 17 13.20 19.72 14.60
CA LEU A 17 12.43 19.08 15.68
C LEU A 17 11.15 18.43 15.13
N ARG A 18 10.50 19.04 14.13
CA ARG A 18 9.33 18.49 13.46
C ARG A 18 9.61 17.14 12.82
N GLU A 19 10.74 17.03 12.12
CA GLU A 19 11.16 15.77 11.51
C GLU A 19 11.46 14.70 12.55
N LEU A 20 12.14 15.07 13.63
CA LEU A 20 12.42 14.15 14.74
C LEU A 20 11.12 13.64 15.40
N LEU A 21 10.16 14.52 15.65
CA LEU A 21 8.84 14.14 16.18
C LEU A 21 8.08 13.24 15.22
N GLY A 22 8.15 13.52 13.91
CA GLY A 22 7.59 12.66 12.88
C GLY A 22 8.18 11.25 12.88
N LEU A 23 9.49 11.15 13.07
CA LEU A 23 10.19 9.87 13.19
C LEU A 23 9.78 9.07 14.42
N VAL A 24 9.66 9.75 15.57
CA VAL A 24 9.21 9.12 16.83
C VAL A 24 7.78 8.62 16.66
N GLY A 25 6.88 9.44 16.11
CA GLY A 25 5.50 9.05 15.84
C GLY A 25 5.41 7.86 14.89
N ALA A 26 6.14 7.89 13.77
CA ALA A 26 6.18 6.77 12.82
C ALA A 26 6.69 5.47 13.47
N HIS A 27 7.70 5.56 14.35
CA HIS A 27 8.19 4.41 15.09
C HIS A 27 7.13 3.84 16.04
N GLU A 28 6.42 4.69 16.79
CA GLU A 28 5.34 4.26 17.67
C GLU A 28 4.21 3.57 16.89
N TRP A 29 3.81 4.13 15.74
CA TRP A 29 2.79 3.54 14.87
C TRP A 29 3.25 2.19 14.31
N HIS A 30 4.53 2.08 13.95
CA HIS A 30 5.10 0.81 13.51
C HIS A 30 5.06 -0.24 14.64
N GLN A 31 5.38 0.14 15.88
CA GLN A 31 5.38 -0.80 17.01
C GLN A 31 3.96 -1.21 17.43
N LYS A 32 3.06 -0.27 17.57
CA LYS A 32 1.68 -0.52 18.04
C LYS A 32 0.80 -1.14 16.96
N GLY A 33 1.05 -0.79 15.70
CA GLY A 33 0.16 -1.07 14.59
C GLY A 33 -1.16 -0.28 14.67
N MET A 34 -1.82 -0.18 13.55
CA MET A 34 -3.13 0.48 13.40
C MET A 34 -4.21 -0.58 13.28
N GLU A 35 -5.27 -0.44 14.06
CA GLU A 35 -6.42 -1.33 13.94
C GLU A 35 -7.21 -1.03 12.67
N ILE A 36 -7.49 -2.07 11.91
CA ILE A 36 -8.29 -2.03 10.70
C ILE A 36 -9.48 -2.96 10.90
N SER A 37 -10.66 -2.39 11.14
CA SER A 37 -11.89 -3.15 11.41
C SER A 37 -12.23 -4.16 10.32
N ALA A 38 -11.96 -3.82 9.07
CA ALA A 38 -12.18 -4.69 7.91
C ALA A 38 -11.33 -5.97 7.91
N LEU A 39 -10.28 -6.06 8.74
CA LEU A 39 -9.46 -7.26 8.90
C LEU A 39 -9.98 -8.22 9.99
N GLY A 40 -11.02 -7.83 10.74
CA GLY A 40 -11.62 -8.63 11.80
C GLY A 40 -11.26 -8.14 13.20
N SER A 41 -11.20 -9.06 14.17
CA SER A 41 -10.97 -8.73 15.58
C SER A 41 -9.50 -8.76 15.97
N ALA A 42 -9.15 -7.97 17.01
CA ALA A 42 -7.82 -8.00 17.62
C ALA A 42 -7.49 -9.42 18.13
N PRO A 43 -6.19 -9.82 18.13
CA PRO A 43 -5.02 -9.02 17.78
C PRO A 43 -4.64 -9.08 16.29
N HIS A 44 -5.35 -9.84 15.44
CA HIS A 44 -4.98 -10.13 14.06
C HIS A 44 -5.62 -9.17 13.04
N ASN A 45 -5.83 -7.93 13.44
CA ASN A 45 -6.47 -6.88 12.64
C ASN A 45 -5.60 -5.61 12.52
N ARG A 46 -4.29 -5.73 12.74
CA ARG A 46 -3.40 -4.57 12.76
C ARG A 46 -2.48 -4.53 11.54
N ILE A 47 -2.32 -3.33 11.02
CA ILE A 47 -1.32 -2.96 10.01
C ILE A 47 -0.23 -2.16 10.70
N HIS A 48 1.01 -2.51 10.46
CA HIS A 48 2.20 -1.87 11.00
C HIS A 48 2.91 -1.09 9.88
N PRO A 49 2.66 0.23 9.75
CA PRO A 49 3.29 1.02 8.69
C PRO A 49 4.78 1.23 8.98
N SER A 50 5.63 1.04 7.97
CA SER A 50 7.05 1.38 8.05
C SER A 50 7.28 2.86 7.76
N TYR A 51 8.42 3.40 8.25
CA TYR A 51 8.79 4.78 7.96
C TYR A 51 8.88 5.02 6.45
N GLY A 52 8.26 6.12 6.01
CA GLY A 52 8.25 6.51 4.59
C GLY A 52 7.20 5.79 3.73
N VAL A 53 6.42 4.88 4.31
CA VAL A 53 5.27 4.24 3.67
C VAL A 53 3.98 4.88 4.19
N PHE A 54 3.03 5.13 3.29
CA PHE A 54 1.76 5.78 3.64
C PHE A 54 1.00 4.97 4.69
N SER A 55 0.72 5.60 5.83
CA SER A 55 -0.03 4.97 6.91
C SER A 55 -1.53 5.03 6.61
N PRO A 56 -2.29 3.93 6.78
CA PRO A 56 -3.73 3.87 6.51
C PRO A 56 -4.58 4.57 7.61
N VAL A 57 -4.24 5.84 7.90
CA VAL A 57 -4.87 6.64 8.97
C VAL A 57 -6.33 6.98 8.63
N ARG A 58 -6.63 7.15 7.34
CA ARG A 58 -7.99 7.39 6.86
C ARG A 58 -8.57 6.07 6.40
N GLY A 59 -9.56 5.58 7.15
CA GLY A 59 -10.16 4.27 6.90
C GLY A 59 -11.20 4.23 5.79
N GLU A 60 -11.60 5.39 5.23
CA GLU A 60 -12.74 5.47 4.30
C GLU A 60 -12.52 4.63 3.04
N TYR A 61 -11.33 4.71 2.42
CA TYR A 61 -11.03 3.93 1.22
C TYR A 61 -10.92 2.43 1.51
N ILE A 62 -10.47 2.07 2.72
CA ILE A 62 -10.42 0.68 3.18
C ILE A 62 -11.83 0.13 3.33
N GLN A 63 -12.73 0.93 3.92
CA GLN A 63 -14.12 0.55 4.10
C GLN A 63 -14.85 0.41 2.76
N LEU A 64 -14.57 1.31 1.81
CA LEU A 64 -15.11 1.17 0.44
C LEU A 64 -14.73 -0.18 -0.18
N VAL A 65 -13.47 -0.58 -0.09
CA VAL A 65 -13.02 -1.89 -0.59
C VAL A 65 -13.59 -3.04 0.24
N ALA A 66 -13.80 -2.85 1.55
CA ALA A 66 -14.40 -3.85 2.41
C ALA A 66 -15.87 -4.12 2.08
N ASP A 67 -16.63 -3.11 1.65
CA ASP A 67 -18.07 -3.19 1.45
C ASP A 67 -18.46 -3.36 -0.03
N ALA A 68 -17.61 -2.98 -0.97
CA ALA A 68 -17.89 -3.07 -2.40
C ALA A 68 -18.19 -4.52 -2.81
N PRO A 69 -19.15 -4.76 -3.72
CA PRO A 69 -19.35 -6.09 -4.31
C PRO A 69 -18.05 -6.58 -4.98
N LEU A 70 -17.72 -7.85 -4.77
CA LEU A 70 -16.60 -8.46 -5.47
C LEU A 70 -17.11 -9.12 -6.76
N PRO A 71 -16.67 -8.67 -7.95
CA PRO A 71 -17.07 -9.29 -9.22
C PRO A 71 -16.51 -10.72 -9.34
N SER A 72 -15.39 -10.99 -8.67
CA SER A 72 -14.75 -12.30 -8.60
C SER A 72 -13.96 -12.44 -7.31
N THR A 73 -13.80 -13.66 -6.85
CA THR A 73 -12.93 -14.03 -5.72
C THR A 73 -11.71 -14.84 -6.17
N GLU A 74 -11.48 -15.04 -7.45
CA GLU A 74 -10.36 -15.86 -7.95
C GLU A 74 -9.04 -15.10 -7.90
N LEU A 75 -8.99 -13.91 -8.51
CA LEU A 75 -7.79 -13.09 -8.64
C LEU A 75 -8.12 -11.61 -8.48
N ALA A 76 -7.28 -10.88 -7.78
CA ALA A 76 -7.31 -9.42 -7.72
C ALA A 76 -5.91 -8.83 -7.88
N PHE A 77 -5.83 -7.63 -8.46
CA PHE A 77 -4.63 -6.80 -8.45
C PHE A 77 -4.82 -5.63 -7.49
N ASP A 78 -3.79 -5.34 -6.69
CA ASP A 78 -3.69 -4.19 -5.79
C ASP A 78 -2.52 -3.32 -6.26
N ILE A 79 -2.85 -2.25 -7.00
CA ILE A 79 -1.87 -1.39 -7.66
C ILE A 79 -1.45 -0.26 -6.72
N GLY A 80 -0.15 -0.19 -6.41
CA GLY A 80 0.37 0.69 -5.37
C GLY A 80 0.08 0.14 -3.98
N VAL A 81 0.57 -1.08 -3.70
CA VAL A 81 0.22 -1.87 -2.53
C VAL A 81 0.53 -1.20 -1.18
N GLY A 82 1.51 -0.30 -1.13
CA GLY A 82 1.87 0.46 0.08
C GLY A 82 2.13 -0.42 1.30
N THR A 83 1.28 -0.34 2.32
CA THR A 83 1.33 -1.18 3.53
C THR A 83 0.75 -2.57 3.36
N GLY A 84 0.13 -2.87 2.21
CA GLY A 84 -0.56 -4.14 1.98
C GLY A 84 -1.98 -4.21 2.55
N VAL A 85 -2.54 -3.10 3.03
CA VAL A 85 -3.84 -3.10 3.70
C VAL A 85 -4.98 -3.54 2.79
N LEU A 86 -5.04 -3.06 1.54
CA LEU A 86 -6.09 -3.46 0.60
C LEU A 86 -5.94 -4.91 0.16
N SER A 87 -4.71 -5.35 -0.11
CA SER A 87 -4.42 -6.77 -0.36
C SER A 87 -4.89 -7.66 0.78
N ALA A 88 -4.63 -7.26 2.03
CA ALA A 88 -5.07 -8.01 3.21
C ALA A 88 -6.60 -8.05 3.32
N VAL A 89 -7.30 -6.94 3.08
CA VAL A 89 -8.76 -6.87 3.10
C VAL A 89 -9.36 -7.79 2.03
N LEU A 90 -8.86 -7.74 0.80
CA LEU A 90 -9.33 -8.62 -0.29
C LEU A 90 -9.13 -10.10 0.05
N ALA A 91 -7.94 -10.47 0.56
CA ALA A 91 -7.65 -11.85 0.97
C ALA A 91 -8.55 -12.33 2.13
N LYS A 92 -8.88 -11.44 3.09
CA LYS A 92 -9.83 -11.72 4.19
C LYS A 92 -11.28 -11.86 3.69
N ARG A 93 -11.65 -11.12 2.64
CA ARG A 93 -12.96 -11.23 1.96
C ARG A 93 -13.10 -12.48 1.09
N GLY A 94 -12.09 -13.34 1.03
CA GLY A 94 -12.16 -14.62 0.33
C GLY A 94 -11.52 -14.62 -1.06
N VAL A 95 -10.85 -13.53 -1.48
CA VAL A 95 -10.08 -13.56 -2.73
C VAL A 95 -8.95 -14.58 -2.57
N LYS A 96 -8.87 -15.53 -3.50
CA LYS A 96 -7.95 -16.67 -3.44
C LYS A 96 -6.50 -16.27 -3.69
N ARG A 97 -6.29 -15.35 -4.64
CA ARG A 97 -4.98 -14.81 -4.99
C ARG A 97 -5.07 -13.30 -5.18
N VAL A 98 -4.22 -12.57 -4.49
CA VAL A 98 -4.04 -11.13 -4.67
C VAL A 98 -2.61 -10.88 -5.11
N VAL A 99 -2.42 -10.12 -6.19
CA VAL A 99 -1.11 -9.65 -6.63
C VAL A 99 -1.01 -8.18 -6.33
N GLY A 100 -0.17 -7.84 -5.35
CA GLY A 100 0.11 -6.46 -4.96
C GLY A 100 1.37 -5.95 -5.66
N THR A 101 1.29 -4.78 -6.28
CA THR A 101 2.42 -4.16 -6.97
C THR A 101 2.81 -2.83 -6.35
N ASP A 102 4.09 -2.53 -6.36
CA ASP A 102 4.61 -1.21 -5.99
C ASP A 102 5.97 -0.99 -6.64
N LEU A 103 6.30 0.25 -6.92
CA LEU A 103 7.61 0.63 -7.44
C LEU A 103 8.63 0.78 -6.31
N ASP A 104 8.18 1.15 -5.11
CA ASP A 104 9.04 1.39 -3.95
C ASP A 104 9.34 0.07 -3.19
N PRO A 105 10.60 -0.39 -3.15
CA PRO A 105 10.97 -1.60 -2.42
C PRO A 105 10.68 -1.51 -0.91
N ARG A 106 10.59 -0.30 -0.33
CA ARG A 106 10.23 -0.12 1.08
C ARG A 106 8.75 -0.40 1.31
N ALA A 107 7.88 0.00 0.38
CA ALA A 107 6.46 -0.34 0.41
C ALA A 107 6.27 -1.86 0.34
N LEU A 108 6.94 -2.52 -0.60
CA LEU A 108 6.89 -3.98 -0.73
C LEU A 108 7.39 -4.70 0.52
N ALA A 109 8.48 -4.24 1.14
CA ALA A 109 8.97 -4.79 2.41
C ALA A 109 7.95 -4.62 3.53
N CYS A 110 7.34 -3.43 3.65
CA CYS A 110 6.28 -3.15 4.62
C CYS A 110 5.05 -4.03 4.40
N ALA A 111 4.57 -4.14 3.15
CA ALA A 111 3.46 -5.02 2.79
C ALA A 111 3.76 -6.47 3.14
N LYS A 112 4.95 -6.96 2.80
CA LYS A 112 5.38 -8.33 3.11
C LYS A 112 5.32 -8.64 4.60
N ASP A 113 5.83 -7.75 5.44
CA ASP A 113 5.80 -7.92 6.89
C ASP A 113 4.37 -7.95 7.43
N ASN A 114 3.50 -7.05 6.95
CA ASN A 114 2.10 -7.02 7.35
C ASN A 114 1.34 -8.27 6.89
N ILE A 115 1.49 -8.68 5.65
CA ILE A 115 0.88 -9.89 5.08
C ILE A 115 1.33 -11.14 5.86
N GLN A 116 2.60 -11.22 6.23
CA GLN A 116 3.12 -12.31 7.04
C GLN A 116 2.54 -12.31 8.45
N ARG A 117 2.46 -11.16 9.14
CA ARG A 117 1.85 -10.99 10.46
C ARG A 117 0.38 -11.38 10.48
N LEU A 118 -0.34 -11.11 9.39
CA LEU A 118 -1.75 -11.45 9.23
C LEU A 118 -2.00 -12.91 8.79
N GLY A 119 -0.94 -13.68 8.51
CA GLY A 119 -1.03 -15.08 8.06
C GLY A 119 -1.59 -15.23 6.64
N LEU A 120 -1.35 -14.25 5.77
CA LEU A 120 -1.91 -14.18 4.41
C LEU A 120 -0.89 -14.44 3.30
N LYS A 121 0.32 -14.88 3.63
CA LYS A 121 1.43 -15.09 2.68
C LYS A 121 1.10 -16.04 1.52
N ASP A 122 0.19 -17.00 1.74
CA ASP A 122 -0.18 -17.98 0.73
C ASP A 122 -1.26 -17.45 -0.24
N LYS A 123 -1.83 -16.29 0.07
CA LYS A 123 -2.86 -15.63 -0.75
C LYS A 123 -2.39 -14.36 -1.44
N VAL A 124 -1.34 -13.72 -0.92
CA VAL A 124 -0.84 -12.42 -1.41
C VAL A 124 0.57 -12.57 -1.94
N GLU A 125 0.72 -12.31 -3.21
CA GLU A 125 2.00 -12.20 -3.92
C GLU A 125 2.36 -10.73 -4.09
N LEU A 126 3.64 -10.38 -3.93
CA LEU A 126 4.12 -9.00 -4.04
C LEU A 126 5.17 -8.91 -5.14
N ILE A 127 4.98 -8.00 -6.07
CA ILE A 127 5.83 -7.82 -7.26
C ILE A 127 6.29 -6.37 -7.36
N GLN A 128 7.60 -6.17 -7.59
CA GLN A 128 8.14 -4.85 -7.88
C GLN A 128 7.99 -4.55 -9.36
N VAL A 129 7.01 -3.74 -9.70
CA VAL A 129 6.74 -3.31 -11.08
C VAL A 129 6.04 -1.95 -11.07
N ASP A 130 6.18 -1.21 -12.14
CA ASP A 130 5.44 0.03 -12.35
C ASP A 130 4.00 -0.30 -12.79
N LEU A 131 3.04 0.05 -11.92
CA LEU A 131 1.61 -0.19 -12.10
C LEU A 131 1.25 -1.67 -12.21
N PHE A 132 0.99 -2.19 -13.42
CA PHE A 132 0.35 -3.49 -13.61
C PHE A 132 1.35 -4.65 -13.68
N PRO A 133 1.03 -5.79 -13.02
CA PRO A 133 1.73 -7.04 -13.28
C PRO A 133 1.32 -7.61 -14.63
N GLU A 134 2.01 -8.66 -15.08
CA GLU A 134 1.61 -9.39 -16.29
C GLU A 134 0.26 -10.10 -16.11
N GLY A 135 -0.52 -10.13 -17.19
CA GLY A 135 -1.83 -10.77 -17.23
C GLY A 135 -2.99 -9.83 -16.94
N GLN A 136 -4.13 -10.42 -16.66
CA GLN A 136 -5.39 -9.71 -16.40
C GLN A 136 -6.04 -10.23 -15.12
N ALA A 137 -6.75 -9.37 -14.41
CA ALA A 137 -7.53 -9.73 -13.23
C ALA A 137 -8.97 -9.21 -13.34
N PRO A 138 -9.96 -9.99 -12.89
CA PRO A 138 -11.35 -9.57 -12.88
C PRO A 138 -11.64 -8.49 -11.83
N LEU A 139 -10.72 -8.26 -10.89
CA LEU A 139 -10.83 -7.23 -9.87
C LEU A 139 -9.50 -6.49 -9.75
N ILE A 140 -9.56 -5.17 -9.84
CA ILE A 140 -8.40 -4.31 -9.64
C ILE A 140 -8.76 -3.23 -8.63
N VAL A 141 -7.91 -3.04 -7.64
CA VAL A 141 -8.00 -1.94 -6.69
C VAL A 141 -6.76 -1.07 -6.78
N CYS A 142 -6.93 0.22 -6.58
CA CYS A 142 -5.85 1.19 -6.53
C CYS A 142 -6.26 2.34 -5.61
N ASN A 143 -5.37 2.74 -4.72
CA ASN A 143 -5.50 3.98 -3.96
C ASN A 143 -4.35 4.91 -4.36
N PRO A 144 -4.44 5.60 -5.51
CA PRO A 144 -3.35 6.40 -6.03
C PRO A 144 -3.10 7.63 -5.16
N PRO A 145 -1.90 8.23 -5.21
CA PRO A 145 -1.67 9.56 -4.69
C PRO A 145 -2.61 10.57 -5.37
N TRP A 146 -3.10 11.57 -4.63
CA TRP A 146 -4.23 12.42 -5.06
C TRP A 146 -3.90 13.91 -5.14
N LEU A 147 -2.70 14.33 -4.72
CA LEU A 147 -2.29 15.72 -4.83
C LEU A 147 -1.35 15.89 -6.04
N PRO A 148 -1.74 16.69 -7.06
CA PRO A 148 -0.92 16.88 -8.26
C PRO A 148 0.23 17.86 -7.99
N ALA A 149 1.18 17.48 -7.12
CA ALA A 149 2.35 18.27 -6.78
C ALA A 149 3.59 17.39 -6.77
N ARG A 150 4.76 18.00 -6.77
CA ARG A 150 6.04 17.30 -6.71
C ARG A 150 6.38 16.93 -5.27
N ALA A 151 6.68 15.66 -5.02
CA ALA A 151 7.17 15.20 -3.74
C ALA A 151 8.58 15.73 -3.48
N SER A 152 8.81 16.34 -2.30
CA SER A 152 10.11 16.81 -1.83
C SER A 152 10.76 15.83 -0.84
N ALA A 153 9.98 14.89 -0.29
CA ALA A 153 10.43 13.87 0.65
C ALA A 153 9.88 12.49 0.28
N PRO A 154 10.54 11.39 0.69
CA PRO A 154 10.08 10.03 0.38
C PRO A 154 8.65 9.72 0.81
N ILE A 155 8.22 10.19 1.99
CA ILE A 155 6.86 9.99 2.51
C ILE A 155 5.80 10.75 1.69
N GLU A 156 6.20 11.84 1.05
CA GLU A 156 5.32 12.66 0.23
C GLU A 156 4.97 12.01 -1.10
N ARG A 157 5.78 11.06 -1.60
CA ARG A 157 5.50 10.30 -2.84
C ARG A 157 4.24 9.47 -2.75
N ALA A 158 3.81 9.13 -1.56
CA ALA A 158 2.56 8.42 -1.33
C ALA A 158 1.32 9.33 -1.34
N ILE A 159 1.51 10.65 -1.40
CA ILE A 159 0.45 11.67 -1.36
C ILE A 159 0.48 12.51 -2.63
N TYR A 160 1.68 12.80 -3.16
CA TYR A 160 1.90 13.65 -4.32
C TYR A 160 2.16 12.83 -5.57
N ASP A 161 1.37 13.10 -6.61
CA ASP A 161 1.50 12.52 -7.96
C ASP A 161 1.76 13.65 -8.96
N GLU A 162 3.03 13.91 -9.25
CA GLU A 162 3.41 14.99 -10.18
C GLU A 162 2.73 14.78 -11.54
N ASN A 163 1.96 15.78 -11.95
CA ASN A 163 1.16 15.76 -13.17
C ASN A 163 0.10 14.64 -13.23
N SER A 164 -0.27 14.04 -12.10
CA SER A 164 -1.17 12.87 -12.02
C SER A 164 -0.68 11.71 -12.91
N ALA A 165 0.63 11.46 -12.90
CA ALA A 165 1.26 10.49 -13.78
C ALA A 165 0.82 9.05 -13.45
N MET A 166 0.78 8.70 -12.16
CA MET A 166 0.31 7.40 -11.71
C MET A 166 -1.17 7.17 -12.05
N LEU A 167 -2.03 8.15 -11.77
CA LEU A 167 -3.46 8.05 -12.07
C LEU A 167 -3.70 7.91 -13.57
N LYS A 168 -3.02 8.70 -14.41
CA LYS A 168 -3.13 8.61 -15.86
C LYS A 168 -2.63 7.26 -16.39
N GLY A 169 -1.50 6.78 -15.88
CA GLY A 169 -0.95 5.47 -16.24
C GLY A 169 -1.91 4.34 -15.85
N PHE A 170 -2.48 4.41 -14.66
CA PHE A 170 -3.49 3.46 -14.20
C PHE A 170 -4.72 3.43 -15.11
N LEU A 171 -5.32 4.59 -15.42
CA LEU A 171 -6.48 4.66 -16.31
C LEU A 171 -6.15 4.21 -17.74
N ALA A 172 -4.98 4.54 -18.25
CA ALA A 172 -4.53 4.10 -19.57
C ALA A 172 -4.33 2.56 -19.61
N GLY A 173 -3.77 1.98 -18.55
CA GLY A 173 -3.60 0.54 -18.43
C GLY A 173 -4.93 -0.22 -18.40
N LEU A 174 -5.93 0.32 -17.70
CA LEU A 174 -7.29 -0.24 -17.72
C LEU A 174 -7.90 -0.22 -19.11
N ALA A 175 -7.78 0.91 -19.85
CA ALA A 175 -8.34 1.08 -21.19
C ALA A 175 -7.61 0.22 -22.26
N GLY A 176 -6.31 -0.03 -22.07
CA GLY A 176 -5.47 -0.81 -22.98
C GLY A 176 -5.58 -2.34 -22.82
N GLY A 177 -6.48 -2.82 -21.96
CA GLY A 177 -6.61 -4.26 -21.68
C GLY A 177 -5.47 -4.83 -20.82
N GLY A 178 -4.54 -3.99 -20.37
CA GLY A 178 -3.53 -4.37 -19.40
C GLY A 178 -4.14 -4.40 -18.01
N GLY A 179 -4.50 -5.58 -17.53
CA GLY A 179 -4.96 -5.76 -16.17
C GLY A 179 -6.47 -5.95 -15.96
N ALA A 180 -7.36 -5.48 -16.82
CA ALA A 180 -8.80 -5.67 -16.67
C ALA A 180 -9.33 -6.75 -17.63
N GLY A 181 -9.93 -7.80 -17.09
CA GLY A 181 -10.86 -8.62 -17.86
C GLY A 181 -12.13 -7.80 -18.21
N ASP A 182 -12.79 -8.14 -19.31
CA ASP A 182 -13.90 -7.42 -20.00
C ASP A 182 -15.17 -7.15 -19.15
N HIS A 183 -15.06 -6.73 -17.90
CA HIS A 183 -16.18 -6.41 -17.03
C HIS A 183 -16.05 -5.01 -16.40
N LEU A 184 -16.08 -3.99 -17.26
CA LEU A 184 -16.53 -2.65 -16.86
C LEU A 184 -18.00 -2.53 -17.25
N THR A 185 -18.90 -2.86 -16.32
CA THR A 185 -20.30 -2.38 -16.35
C THR A 185 -20.52 -1.47 -15.18
#